data_096d9ba47cf3f46cefa04928e9abdc2b
#
_entry.id   096d9ba47cf3f46cefa04928e9abdc2b
#
_cell.length_a   1.000
_cell.length_b   1.000
_cell.length_c   1.000
_cell.angle_alpha   90.00
_cell.angle_beta   90.00
_cell.angle_gamma   90.00
#
_symmetry.space_group_name_H-M   'P 1'
#
loop_
_entity.id
_entity.type
_entity.pdbx_description
1 polymer ?
#
loop_
_entity_poly.entity_id
_entity_poly.type
_entity_poly.pdbx_seq_one_letter_code
_entity_poly.pdbx_strand_id
1 'polypeptide(L)'
;MNLPLAPRFGYPGGHTAPEYPRMFALLFLLAIAWVGVHVGVSGTVLRGRLVAALGEKRFLLVYSILSFLLIFAMVLAWRRAETDVLWSAPPGLRWVLAFLMLPVFILFMASHKRNPTAFGNKGLGEEARGIQRITRHPMLWAFGGWATIHMIGNGDTAALVFFGAFAVTAFLGMPSIDAKLAARHPEAWPAFARQTSILPFAAIAQGRNRLALKEIGLMPPLVGLLIWAALLHFHRGIFGVPALIIGG
;
A
#
# COMPACT_ATOMS: atom_id res chain seq x y z
N MET A 1 18.53 -29.00 -11.12
CA MET A 1 19.46 -28.15 -11.85
C MET A 1 19.37 -26.76 -11.20
N ASN A 2 20.34 -26.42 -10.31
CA ASN A 2 20.32 -25.20 -9.52
C ASN A 2 20.78 -24.04 -10.39
N LEU A 3 19.84 -23.22 -10.88
CA LEU A 3 20.18 -21.93 -11.48
C LEU A 3 20.57 -20.98 -10.35
N PRO A 4 21.76 -20.35 -10.38
CA PRO A 4 22.13 -19.34 -9.42
C PRO A 4 21.21 -18.15 -9.59
N LEU A 5 20.59 -17.71 -8.49
CA LEU A 5 19.88 -16.42 -8.42
C LEU A 5 20.86 -15.34 -8.84
N ALA A 6 20.56 -14.62 -9.91
CA ALA A 6 21.37 -13.49 -10.34
C ALA A 6 21.50 -12.51 -9.17
N PRO A 7 22.71 -12.09 -8.80
CA PRO A 7 22.91 -11.16 -7.69
C PRO A 7 22.18 -9.85 -8.01
N ARG A 8 21.40 -9.36 -7.07
CA ARG A 8 20.91 -7.99 -7.09
C ARG A 8 22.14 -7.07 -7.11
N PHE A 9 22.51 -6.57 -8.29
CA PHE A 9 23.65 -5.68 -8.50
C PHE A 9 25.00 -6.26 -8.05
N GLY A 10 25.71 -6.92 -8.95
CA GLY A 10 27.13 -7.20 -8.78
C GLY A 10 27.91 -5.89 -8.77
N TYR A 11 28.56 -5.57 -7.65
CA TYR A 11 29.62 -4.56 -7.60
C TYR A 11 30.97 -5.28 -7.78
N PRO A 12 31.86 -4.77 -8.63
CA PRO A 12 33.24 -5.28 -8.71
C PRO A 12 34.01 -4.85 -7.48
N GLY A 13 34.60 -5.80 -6.82
CA GLY A 13 35.69 -5.87 -5.90
C GLY A 13 36.20 -4.64 -5.13
N GLY A 14 36.18 -4.76 -3.81
CA GLY A 14 36.91 -3.93 -2.88
C GLY A 14 36.57 -4.38 -1.46
N HIS A 15 37.47 -5.14 -0.83
CA HIS A 15 37.32 -5.59 0.56
C HIS A 15 37.37 -4.42 1.52
N THR A 16 36.24 -3.88 1.92
CA THR A 16 36.09 -3.12 3.15
C THR A 16 35.12 -3.87 4.05
N ALA A 17 35.39 -3.89 5.35
CA ALA A 17 34.61 -4.60 6.37
C ALA A 17 33.11 -4.28 6.30
N PRO A 18 32.22 -5.19 6.72
CA PRO A 18 30.80 -5.21 6.35
C PRO A 18 30.04 -3.99 6.87
N GLU A 19 29.72 -3.06 5.98
CA GLU A 19 28.70 -2.01 6.23
C GLU A 19 27.26 -2.57 6.28
N TYR A 20 27.11 -3.83 6.02
CA TYR A 20 25.87 -4.49 5.62
C TYR A 20 24.83 -4.72 6.73
N PRO A 21 25.19 -5.16 7.97
CA PRO A 21 24.20 -5.27 9.03
C PRO A 21 23.61 -3.90 9.41
N ARG A 22 24.33 -2.81 9.11
CA ARG A 22 23.87 -1.44 9.38
C ARG A 22 22.75 -1.00 8.44
N MET A 23 22.74 -1.40 7.16
CA MET A 23 21.71 -1.01 6.21
C MET A 23 20.38 -1.72 6.45
N PHE A 24 20.41 -3.01 6.83
CA PHE A 24 19.20 -3.72 7.24
C PHE A 24 18.61 -3.13 8.53
N ALA A 25 19.45 -2.86 9.54
CA ALA A 25 19.01 -2.21 10.77
C ALA A 25 18.43 -0.81 10.51
N LEU A 26 19.05 -0.02 9.63
CA LEU A 26 18.51 1.28 9.22
C LEU A 26 17.15 1.14 8.53
N LEU A 27 17.01 0.18 7.59
CA LEU A 27 15.73 -0.10 6.95
C LEU A 27 14.66 -0.45 7.99
N PHE A 28 14.98 -1.29 8.95
CA PHE A 28 14.07 -1.70 10.01
C PHE A 28 13.62 -0.51 10.89
N LEU A 29 14.57 0.34 11.29
CA LEU A 29 14.26 1.56 12.06
C LEU A 29 13.40 2.55 11.26
N LEU A 30 13.70 2.73 9.98
CA LEU A 30 12.89 3.58 9.09
C LEU A 30 11.48 3.01 8.89
N ALA A 31 11.34 1.69 8.79
CA ALA A 31 10.05 1.03 8.71
C ALA A 31 9.22 1.24 9.99
N ILE A 32 9.84 1.12 11.17
CA ILE A 32 9.20 1.46 12.46
C ILE A 32 8.79 2.93 12.49
N ALA A 33 9.67 3.83 12.08
CA ALA A 33 9.36 5.26 12.02
C ALA A 33 8.19 5.56 11.07
N TRP A 34 8.15 4.91 9.89
CA TRP A 34 7.06 5.00 8.95
C TRP A 34 5.71 4.59 9.58
N VAL A 35 5.66 3.40 10.18
CA VAL A 35 4.45 2.90 10.87
C VAL A 35 4.09 3.82 12.04
N GLY A 36 5.08 4.24 12.83
CA GLY A 36 4.88 5.15 13.96
C GLY A 36 4.28 6.49 13.56
N VAL A 37 4.73 7.09 12.46
CA VAL A 37 4.17 8.35 11.94
C VAL A 37 2.74 8.14 11.44
N HIS A 38 2.48 7.07 10.69
CA HIS A 38 1.19 6.88 10.03
C HIS A 38 0.11 6.30 10.96
N VAL A 39 0.47 5.41 11.86
CA VAL A 39 -0.46 4.79 12.81
C VAL A 39 -0.39 5.52 14.16
N GLY A 40 0.81 5.77 14.68
CA GLY A 40 1.01 6.36 15.99
C GLY A 40 0.65 7.86 16.03
N VAL A 41 1.14 8.66 15.08
CA VAL A 41 0.83 10.09 15.05
C VAL A 41 -0.54 10.33 14.43
N SER A 42 -0.73 9.93 13.16
CA SER A 42 -1.97 10.19 12.43
C SER A 42 -3.17 9.44 13.00
N GLY A 43 -2.96 8.28 13.63
CA GLY A 43 -3.99 7.41 14.20
C GLY A 43 -4.50 7.79 15.57
N THR A 44 -3.84 8.70 16.30
CA THR A 44 -4.07 8.95 17.73
C THR A 44 -4.44 10.39 18.04
N VAL A 45 -4.65 10.68 19.33
CA VAL A 45 -4.86 12.04 19.88
C VAL A 45 -3.68 12.97 19.62
N LEU A 46 -2.48 12.42 19.35
CA LEU A 46 -1.28 13.21 19.09
C LEU A 46 -1.46 14.09 17.86
N ARG A 47 -2.16 13.63 16.80
CA ARG A 47 -2.52 14.46 15.66
C ARG A 47 -3.29 15.71 16.09
N GLY A 48 -4.27 15.55 16.96
CA GLY A 48 -5.07 16.70 17.45
C GLY A 48 -4.20 17.74 18.16
N ARG A 49 -3.27 17.31 19.01
CA ARG A 49 -2.33 18.20 19.72
C ARG A 49 -1.40 18.92 18.75
N LEU A 50 -0.85 18.20 17.75
CA LEU A 50 0.03 18.79 16.75
C LEU A 50 -0.71 19.79 15.85
N VAL A 51 -1.94 19.48 15.46
CA VAL A 51 -2.78 20.40 14.69
C VAL A 51 -3.14 21.64 15.51
N ALA A 52 -3.43 21.50 16.80
CA ALA A 52 -3.69 22.63 17.67
C ALA A 52 -2.46 23.56 17.82
N ALA A 53 -1.26 22.98 17.85
CA ALA A 53 -0.01 23.75 17.96
C ALA A 53 0.45 24.39 16.64
N LEU A 54 0.34 23.69 15.51
CA LEU A 54 0.91 24.11 14.22
C LEU A 54 -0.12 24.72 13.26
N GLY A 55 -1.40 24.44 13.48
CA GLY A 55 -2.46 24.62 12.50
C GLY A 55 -2.49 23.51 11.46
N GLU A 56 -3.69 23.24 10.91
CA GLU A 56 -3.95 22.10 9.97
C GLU A 56 -3.02 22.16 8.75
N LYS A 57 -2.87 23.33 8.11
CA LYS A 57 -2.07 23.45 6.87
C LYS A 57 -0.59 23.14 7.09
N ARG A 58 0.00 23.67 8.17
CA ARG A 58 1.41 23.42 8.50
C ARG A 58 1.63 21.98 8.93
N PHE A 59 0.72 21.43 9.72
CA PHE A 59 0.77 20.02 10.09
C PHE A 59 0.78 19.13 8.84
N LEU A 60 -0.14 19.32 7.90
CA LEU A 60 -0.21 18.54 6.66
C LEU A 60 1.05 18.68 5.81
N LEU A 61 1.62 19.90 5.71
CA LEU A 61 2.87 20.12 4.98
C LEU A 61 4.03 19.33 5.60
N VAL A 62 4.25 19.49 6.91
CA VAL A 62 5.34 18.80 7.64
C VAL A 62 5.15 17.29 7.57
N TYR A 63 3.93 16.80 7.76
CA TYR A 63 3.58 15.40 7.67
C TYR A 63 3.88 14.82 6.28
N SER A 64 3.51 15.55 5.22
CA SER A 64 3.77 15.13 3.84
C SER A 64 5.26 15.09 3.51
N ILE A 65 6.01 16.13 3.91
CA ILE A 65 7.47 16.17 3.71
C ILE A 65 8.14 15.01 4.46
N LEU A 66 7.80 14.80 5.73
CA LEU A 66 8.34 13.71 6.54
C LEU A 66 8.03 12.34 5.92
N SER A 67 6.78 12.13 5.47
CA SER A 67 6.38 10.89 4.81
C SER A 67 7.19 10.64 3.54
N PHE A 68 7.39 11.69 2.71
CA PHE A 68 8.18 11.59 1.50
C PHE A 68 9.66 11.27 1.80
N LEU A 69 10.26 11.93 2.79
CA LEU A 69 11.63 11.67 3.21
C LEU A 69 11.81 10.25 3.76
N LEU A 70 10.83 9.76 4.54
CA LEU A 70 10.85 8.38 5.05
C LEU A 70 10.76 7.35 3.92
N ILE A 71 9.85 7.52 2.95
CA ILE A 71 9.80 6.61 1.78
C ILE A 71 11.14 6.63 1.04
N PHE A 72 11.67 7.81 0.76
CA PHE A 72 12.93 7.97 0.03
C PHE A 72 14.08 7.27 0.77
N ALA A 73 14.21 7.51 2.08
CA ALA A 73 15.23 6.87 2.90
C ALA A 73 15.04 5.34 2.98
N MET A 74 13.79 4.85 3.11
CA MET A 74 13.48 3.43 3.08
C MET A 74 13.86 2.77 1.76
N VAL A 75 13.61 3.42 0.62
CA VAL A 75 14.01 2.91 -0.70
C VAL A 75 15.53 2.82 -0.81
N LEU A 76 16.26 3.85 -0.37
CA LEU A 76 17.72 3.84 -0.39
C LEU A 76 18.30 2.76 0.52
N ALA A 77 17.77 2.60 1.73
CA ALA A 77 18.19 1.58 2.67
C ALA A 77 17.85 0.17 2.13
N TRP A 78 16.65 -0.05 1.62
CA TRP A 78 16.24 -1.33 1.04
C TRP A 78 17.10 -1.77 -0.15
N ARG A 79 17.47 -0.83 -1.03
CA ARG A 79 18.36 -1.13 -2.17
C ARG A 79 19.77 -1.57 -1.75
N ARG A 80 20.21 -1.22 -0.55
CA ARG A 80 21.56 -1.50 -0.03
C ARG A 80 21.58 -2.51 1.11
N ALA A 81 20.39 -2.85 1.66
CA ALA A 81 20.29 -3.81 2.74
C ALA A 81 20.71 -5.20 2.29
N GLU A 82 21.48 -5.88 3.13
CA GLU A 82 21.63 -7.32 3.03
C GLU A 82 20.30 -8.01 3.26
N THR A 83 20.13 -9.12 2.61
CA THR A 83 18.85 -9.82 2.65
C THR A 83 19.06 -11.33 2.58
N ASP A 84 18.39 -12.05 3.47
CA ASP A 84 18.32 -13.50 3.45
C ASP A 84 17.10 -13.91 2.63
N VAL A 85 17.31 -14.84 1.71
CA VAL A 85 16.20 -15.43 0.94
C VAL A 85 15.53 -16.47 1.81
N LEU A 86 14.25 -16.25 2.11
CA LEU A 86 13.42 -17.15 2.90
C LEU A 86 12.65 -18.12 2.01
N TRP A 87 12.21 -17.66 0.83
CA TRP A 87 11.60 -18.47 -0.22
C TRP A 87 11.78 -17.80 -1.59
N SER A 88 11.62 -18.57 -2.66
CA SER A 88 11.51 -18.02 -4.01
C SER A 88 10.17 -18.37 -4.63
N ALA A 89 9.51 -17.35 -5.20
CA ALA A 89 8.25 -17.56 -5.89
C ALA A 89 8.50 -18.28 -7.23
N PRO A 90 7.93 -19.48 -7.44
CA PRO A 90 8.07 -20.18 -8.71
C PRO A 90 7.38 -19.42 -9.85
N PRO A 91 7.73 -19.67 -11.12
CA PRO A 91 7.19 -18.95 -12.28
C PRO A 91 5.66 -18.88 -12.30
N GLY A 92 4.96 -20.00 -12.04
CA GLY A 92 3.50 -20.03 -11.97
C GLY A 92 2.92 -19.08 -10.92
N LEU A 93 3.52 -19.03 -9.71
CA LEU A 93 3.08 -18.12 -8.67
C LEU A 93 3.32 -16.65 -9.07
N ARG A 94 4.45 -16.35 -9.74
CA ARG A 94 4.72 -14.98 -10.23
C ARG A 94 3.67 -14.50 -11.22
N TRP A 95 3.18 -15.36 -12.09
CA TRP A 95 2.07 -15.05 -12.98
C TRP A 95 0.78 -14.75 -12.20
N VAL A 96 0.45 -15.58 -11.21
CA VAL A 96 -0.73 -15.34 -10.35
C VAL A 96 -0.61 -14.00 -9.64
N LEU A 97 0.55 -13.70 -9.05
CA LEU A 97 0.81 -12.43 -8.36
C LEU A 97 0.72 -11.23 -9.31
N ALA A 98 1.26 -11.35 -10.53
CA ALA A 98 1.15 -10.32 -11.55
C ALA A 98 -0.31 -10.05 -11.94
N PHE A 99 -1.13 -11.08 -12.10
CA PHE A 99 -2.57 -10.90 -12.38
C PHE A 99 -3.32 -10.32 -11.17
N LEU A 100 -2.97 -10.68 -9.94
CA LEU A 100 -3.55 -10.09 -8.74
C LEU A 100 -3.20 -8.59 -8.57
N MET A 101 -2.15 -8.11 -9.20
CA MET A 101 -1.85 -6.67 -9.25
C MET A 101 -2.86 -5.87 -10.08
N LEU A 102 -3.53 -6.48 -11.06
CA LEU A 102 -4.52 -5.77 -11.87
C LEU A 102 -5.69 -5.22 -11.03
N PRO A 103 -6.42 -6.02 -10.22
CA PRO A 103 -7.45 -5.47 -9.34
C PRO A 103 -6.91 -4.45 -8.34
N VAL A 104 -5.66 -4.56 -7.89
CA VAL A 104 -5.00 -3.56 -7.02
C VAL A 104 -4.93 -2.20 -7.73
N PHE A 105 -4.48 -2.15 -8.98
CA PHE A 105 -4.45 -0.90 -9.75
C PHE A 105 -5.85 -0.36 -10.05
N ILE A 106 -6.82 -1.22 -10.32
CA ILE A 106 -8.22 -0.81 -10.53
C ILE A 106 -8.78 -0.20 -9.23
N LEU A 107 -8.55 -0.82 -8.07
CA LEU A 107 -8.93 -0.28 -6.76
C LEU A 107 -8.29 1.09 -6.51
N PHE A 108 -6.99 1.21 -6.80
CA PHE A 108 -6.27 2.45 -6.66
C PHE A 108 -6.88 3.56 -7.51
N MET A 109 -7.11 3.31 -8.80
CA MET A 109 -7.70 4.29 -9.72
C MET A 109 -9.14 4.64 -9.32
N ALA A 110 -9.95 3.65 -8.95
CA ALA A 110 -11.33 3.87 -8.51
C ALA A 110 -11.41 4.64 -7.18
N SER A 111 -10.37 4.57 -6.35
CA SER A 111 -10.32 5.23 -5.05
C SER A 111 -10.24 6.75 -5.10
N HIS A 112 -9.93 7.34 -6.25
CA HIS A 112 -9.82 8.79 -6.40
C HIS A 112 -11.17 9.50 -6.55
N LYS A 113 -12.25 8.74 -6.77
CA LYS A 113 -13.58 9.29 -6.96
C LYS A 113 -14.44 9.03 -5.73
N ARG A 114 -14.92 10.13 -5.07
CA ARG A 114 -15.88 10.07 -3.93
C ARG A 114 -15.42 9.13 -2.80
N ASN A 115 -14.20 9.28 -2.34
CA ASN A 115 -13.63 8.40 -1.31
C ASN A 115 -13.48 9.15 0.03
N PRO A 116 -14.47 9.08 0.95
CA PRO A 116 -14.43 9.79 2.23
C PRO A 116 -13.34 9.27 3.18
N THR A 117 -12.82 8.06 2.95
CA THR A 117 -11.75 7.49 3.77
C THR A 117 -10.34 7.88 3.32
N ALA A 118 -10.21 8.60 2.19
CA ALA A 118 -8.92 9.06 1.68
C ALA A 118 -8.88 10.56 1.37
N PHE A 119 -9.89 11.09 0.67
CA PHE A 119 -9.86 12.46 0.13
C PHE A 119 -11.02 13.32 0.66
N GLY A 120 -11.00 13.62 1.94
CA GLY A 120 -12.01 14.45 2.58
C GLY A 120 -13.36 13.73 2.71
N ASN A 121 -14.43 14.49 2.98
CA ASN A 121 -15.72 13.92 3.38
C ASN A 121 -16.70 13.72 2.21
N LYS A 122 -16.26 13.82 0.95
CA LYS A 122 -17.11 13.68 -0.23
C LYS A 122 -17.72 12.28 -0.29
N GLY A 123 -19.03 12.19 -0.22
CA GLY A 123 -19.80 10.94 -0.23
C GLY A 123 -20.17 10.40 1.16
N LEU A 124 -19.67 11.00 2.23
CA LEU A 124 -20.12 10.68 3.59
C LEU A 124 -21.54 11.24 3.80
N GLY A 125 -22.46 10.41 4.29
CA GLY A 125 -23.87 10.77 4.44
C GLY A 125 -24.73 10.54 3.19
N GLU A 126 -24.11 10.17 2.07
CA GLU A 126 -24.80 9.77 0.84
C GLU A 126 -24.92 8.24 0.73
N GLU A 127 -25.74 7.77 -0.23
CA GLU A 127 -25.75 6.34 -0.59
C GLU A 127 -24.37 5.91 -1.09
N ALA A 128 -23.86 4.77 -0.60
CA ALA A 128 -22.61 4.20 -1.08
C ALA A 128 -22.71 3.86 -2.58
N ARG A 129 -21.73 4.28 -3.37
CA ARG A 129 -21.72 4.10 -4.84
C ARG A 129 -20.37 3.62 -5.35
N GLY A 130 -20.39 2.96 -6.50
CA GLY A 130 -19.21 2.54 -7.20
C GLY A 130 -18.34 1.62 -6.36
N ILE A 131 -17.05 1.97 -6.23
CA ILE A 131 -16.07 1.15 -5.50
C ILE A 131 -16.36 1.05 -3.99
N GLN A 132 -17.08 2.00 -3.40
CA GLN A 132 -17.47 1.97 -1.99
C GLN A 132 -18.44 0.83 -1.67
N ARG A 133 -19.19 0.35 -2.66
CA ARG A 133 -20.02 -0.85 -2.50
C ARG A 133 -19.19 -2.10 -2.26
N ILE A 134 -17.99 -2.15 -2.83
CA ILE A 134 -17.04 -3.27 -2.67
C ILE A 134 -16.31 -3.15 -1.33
N THR A 135 -15.70 -1.99 -1.07
CA THR A 135 -15.03 -1.68 0.21
C THR A 135 -15.03 -0.17 0.44
N ARG A 136 -15.14 0.26 1.70
CA ARG A 136 -15.03 1.68 2.03
C ARG A 136 -13.58 2.19 2.07
N HIS A 137 -12.57 1.27 2.01
CA HIS A 137 -11.15 1.60 1.99
C HIS A 137 -10.43 1.16 0.72
N PRO A 138 -10.89 1.54 -0.48
CA PRO A 138 -10.32 1.02 -1.72
C PRO A 138 -8.85 1.40 -1.88
N MET A 139 -8.42 2.59 -1.46
CA MET A 139 -7.03 3.03 -1.52
C MET A 139 -6.12 2.23 -0.58
N LEU A 140 -6.55 2.00 0.65
CA LEU A 140 -5.76 1.22 1.61
C LEU A 140 -5.68 -0.26 1.21
N TRP A 141 -6.74 -0.81 0.63
CA TRP A 141 -6.69 -2.15 0.03
C TRP A 141 -5.75 -2.22 -1.17
N ALA A 142 -5.68 -1.14 -1.97
CA ALA A 142 -4.70 -1.08 -3.06
C ALA A 142 -3.26 -1.08 -2.53
N PHE A 143 -2.93 -0.24 -1.55
CA PHE A 143 -1.60 -0.23 -0.95
C PHE A 143 -1.27 -1.52 -0.18
N GLY A 144 -2.19 -2.03 0.63
CA GLY A 144 -2.01 -3.28 1.38
C GLY A 144 -1.85 -4.48 0.46
N GLY A 145 -2.68 -4.58 -0.58
CA GLY A 145 -2.60 -5.63 -1.60
C GLY A 145 -1.30 -5.56 -2.40
N TRP A 146 -0.91 -4.38 -2.87
CA TRP A 146 0.38 -4.15 -3.52
C TRP A 146 1.55 -4.63 -2.66
N ALA A 147 1.57 -4.22 -1.39
CA ALA A 147 2.63 -4.60 -0.47
C ALA A 147 2.66 -6.10 -0.20
N THR A 148 1.51 -6.72 0.05
CA THR A 148 1.40 -8.16 0.30
C THR A 148 1.86 -8.98 -0.91
N ILE A 149 1.44 -8.61 -2.12
CA ILE A 149 1.86 -9.27 -3.36
C ILE A 149 3.38 -9.20 -3.53
N HIS A 150 3.99 -8.04 -3.24
CA HIS A 150 5.44 -7.89 -3.33
C HIS A 150 6.19 -8.66 -2.23
N MET A 151 5.67 -8.77 -1.02
CA MET A 151 6.25 -9.65 0.02
C MET A 151 6.29 -11.10 -0.46
N ILE A 152 5.17 -11.61 -0.95
CA ILE A 152 5.08 -13.00 -1.44
C ILE A 152 6.00 -13.22 -2.64
N GLY A 153 6.07 -12.28 -3.57
CA GLY A 153 6.86 -12.40 -4.80
C GLY A 153 8.37 -12.27 -4.60
N ASN A 154 8.82 -11.50 -3.63
CA ASN A 154 10.26 -11.32 -3.34
C ASN A 154 10.81 -12.41 -2.42
N GLY A 155 10.13 -12.73 -1.32
CA GLY A 155 10.50 -13.82 -0.41
C GLY A 155 11.78 -13.61 0.38
N ASP A 156 12.20 -12.36 0.60
CA ASP A 156 13.44 -12.02 1.32
C ASP A 156 13.19 -11.09 2.51
N THR A 157 14.11 -11.10 3.49
CA THR A 157 13.97 -10.37 4.76
C THR A 157 13.85 -8.86 4.56
N ALA A 158 14.62 -8.25 3.67
CA ALA A 158 14.55 -6.80 3.41
C ALA A 158 13.24 -6.41 2.72
N ALA A 159 12.74 -7.22 1.79
CA ALA A 159 11.43 -7.01 1.18
C ALA A 159 10.30 -7.15 2.18
N LEU A 160 10.38 -8.11 3.11
CA LEU A 160 9.39 -8.25 4.19
C LEU A 160 9.34 -7.01 5.08
N VAL A 161 10.48 -6.44 5.44
CA VAL A 161 10.53 -5.21 6.25
C VAL A 161 9.98 -4.03 5.45
N PHE A 162 10.44 -3.83 4.21
CA PHE A 162 10.04 -2.71 3.38
C PHE A 162 8.54 -2.74 3.06
N PHE A 163 8.07 -3.78 2.41
CA PHE A 163 6.66 -3.90 2.04
C PHE A 163 5.76 -4.15 3.25
N GLY A 164 6.24 -4.84 4.28
CA GLY A 164 5.53 -5.07 5.53
C GLY A 164 5.15 -3.77 6.23
N ALA A 165 6.02 -2.76 6.21
CA ALA A 165 5.71 -1.45 6.76
C ALA A 165 4.49 -0.80 6.06
N PHE A 166 4.38 -0.92 4.74
CA PHE A 166 3.22 -0.42 3.98
C PHE A 166 1.97 -1.26 4.24
N ALA A 167 2.09 -2.60 4.29
CA ALA A 167 0.97 -3.48 4.58
C ALA A 167 0.38 -3.21 5.97
N VAL A 168 1.23 -3.14 7.00
CA VAL A 168 0.82 -2.82 8.37
C VAL A 168 0.14 -1.45 8.43
N THR A 169 0.73 -0.44 7.81
CA THR A 169 0.14 0.91 7.77
C THR A 169 -1.22 0.91 7.10
N ALA A 170 -1.37 0.21 5.98
CA ALA A 170 -2.63 0.15 5.24
C ALA A 170 -3.71 -0.58 6.05
N PHE A 171 -3.41 -1.78 6.57
CA PHE A 171 -4.42 -2.58 7.27
C PHE A 171 -4.80 -2.01 8.63
N LEU A 172 -3.84 -1.51 9.43
CA LEU A 172 -4.14 -0.82 10.68
C LEU A 172 -4.75 0.57 10.48
N GLY A 173 -4.48 1.19 9.33
CA GLY A 173 -5.07 2.47 8.95
C GLY A 173 -6.59 2.40 8.75
N MET A 174 -7.13 1.27 8.27
CA MET A 174 -8.57 1.13 7.99
C MET A 174 -9.44 1.35 9.26
N PRO A 175 -9.28 0.56 10.33
CA PRO A 175 -10.08 0.78 11.54
C PRO A 175 -9.76 2.12 12.22
N SER A 176 -8.53 2.61 12.12
CA SER A 176 -8.15 3.92 12.66
C SER A 176 -8.89 5.07 11.94
N ILE A 177 -9.03 5.00 10.61
CA ILE A 177 -9.79 5.99 9.83
C ILE A 177 -11.28 5.89 10.16
N ASP A 178 -11.81 4.69 10.27
CA ASP A 178 -13.22 4.44 10.67
C ASP A 178 -13.52 5.11 12.02
N ALA A 179 -12.70 4.89 13.03
CA ALA A 179 -12.86 5.49 14.35
C ALA A 179 -12.82 7.03 14.30
N LYS A 180 -11.94 7.60 13.48
CA LYS A 180 -11.85 9.06 13.30
C LYS A 180 -13.06 9.63 12.58
N LEU A 181 -13.55 8.96 11.54
CA LEU A 181 -14.75 9.41 10.82
C LEU A 181 -16.00 9.28 11.70
N ALA A 182 -16.11 8.21 12.48
CA ALA A 182 -17.20 8.04 13.45
C ALA A 182 -17.22 9.18 14.50
N ALA A 183 -16.05 9.55 15.01
CA ALA A 183 -15.94 10.63 15.99
C ALA A 183 -16.21 12.03 15.40
N ARG A 184 -15.80 12.28 14.15
CA ARG A 184 -15.94 13.59 13.50
C ARG A 184 -17.31 13.81 12.85
N HIS A 185 -17.97 12.72 12.45
CA HIS A 185 -19.24 12.73 11.72
C HIS A 185 -20.25 11.75 12.35
N PRO A 186 -20.62 11.93 13.63
CA PRO A 186 -21.44 10.98 14.38
C PRO A 186 -22.82 10.74 13.75
N GLU A 187 -23.35 11.70 13.00
CA GLU A 187 -24.65 11.58 12.34
C GLU A 187 -24.58 10.89 10.97
N ALA A 188 -23.57 11.22 10.16
CA ALA A 188 -23.43 10.71 8.80
C ALA A 188 -22.74 9.32 8.74
N TRP A 189 -21.80 9.06 9.65
CA TRP A 189 -21.01 7.84 9.66
C TRP A 189 -21.82 6.55 9.83
N PRO A 190 -22.80 6.44 10.76
CA PRO A 190 -23.53 5.19 10.95
C PRO A 190 -24.27 4.71 9.70
N ALA A 191 -24.84 5.63 8.93
CA ALA A 191 -25.54 5.31 7.68
C ALA A 191 -24.56 4.78 6.62
N PHE A 192 -23.40 5.42 6.45
CA PHE A 192 -22.35 5.00 5.54
C PHE A 192 -21.74 3.65 5.94
N ALA A 193 -21.42 3.46 7.24
CA ALA A 193 -20.84 2.24 7.77
C ALA A 193 -21.77 1.02 7.62
N ARG A 194 -23.10 1.21 7.77
CA ARG A 194 -24.08 0.15 7.56
C ARG A 194 -24.11 -0.36 6.12
N GLN A 195 -23.95 0.53 5.14
CA GLN A 195 -23.98 0.19 3.71
C GLN A 195 -22.65 -0.36 3.18
N THR A 196 -21.57 -0.21 3.91
CA THR A 196 -20.21 -0.53 3.44
C THR A 196 -19.48 -1.48 4.39
N SER A 197 -18.32 -1.97 3.97
CA SER A 197 -17.47 -2.84 4.81
C SER A 197 -15.99 -2.51 4.64
N ILE A 198 -15.18 -2.81 5.67
CA ILE A 198 -13.71 -2.81 5.55
C ILE A 198 -13.32 -3.91 4.56
N LEU A 199 -13.72 -5.16 4.85
CA LEU A 199 -13.40 -6.30 3.99
C LEU A 199 -14.15 -6.17 2.66
N PRO A 200 -13.45 -6.33 1.52
CA PRO A 200 -14.06 -6.31 0.20
C PRO A 200 -15.21 -7.30 0.11
N PHE A 201 -16.31 -6.90 -0.52
CA PHE A 201 -17.53 -7.66 -0.74
C PHE A 201 -18.32 -8.08 0.51
N ALA A 202 -17.82 -7.85 1.74
CA ALA A 202 -18.52 -8.31 2.95
C ALA A 202 -19.91 -7.68 3.13
N ALA A 203 -20.07 -6.39 2.82
CA ALA A 203 -21.38 -5.74 2.87
C ALA A 203 -22.36 -6.32 1.83
N ILE A 204 -21.85 -6.71 0.66
CA ILE A 204 -22.63 -7.35 -0.41
C ILE A 204 -23.05 -8.76 0.03
N ALA A 205 -22.11 -9.56 0.53
CA ALA A 205 -22.38 -10.92 1.02
C ALA A 205 -23.40 -10.95 2.17
N GLN A 206 -23.44 -9.89 2.98
CA GLN A 206 -24.40 -9.72 4.08
C GLN A 206 -25.74 -9.09 3.65
N GLY A 207 -25.96 -8.87 2.36
CA GLY A 207 -27.20 -8.27 1.84
C GLY A 207 -27.39 -6.77 2.19
N ARG A 208 -26.36 -6.11 2.77
CA ARG A 208 -26.42 -4.70 3.15
C ARG A 208 -26.18 -3.74 1.98
N ASN A 209 -25.68 -4.28 0.88
CA ASN A 209 -25.36 -3.57 -0.35
C ASN A 209 -25.45 -4.52 -1.56
N ARG A 210 -25.32 -3.98 -2.78
CA ARG A 210 -25.34 -4.74 -4.03
C ARG A 210 -24.11 -4.45 -4.89
N LEU A 211 -23.72 -5.39 -5.72
CA LEU A 211 -22.67 -5.18 -6.73
C LEU A 211 -23.25 -4.34 -7.89
N ALA A 212 -22.65 -3.18 -8.12
CA ALA A 212 -23.06 -2.26 -9.18
C ALA A 212 -21.84 -1.78 -9.99
N LEU A 213 -21.27 -2.67 -10.81
CA LEU A 213 -20.03 -2.41 -11.56
C LEU A 213 -20.16 -1.20 -12.50
N LYS A 214 -21.35 -0.94 -13.05
CA LYS A 214 -21.59 0.24 -13.91
C LYS A 214 -21.33 1.56 -13.19
N GLU A 215 -21.50 1.62 -11.87
CA GLU A 215 -21.24 2.83 -11.08
C GLU A 215 -19.74 3.16 -10.94
N ILE A 216 -18.85 2.18 -11.10
CA ILE A 216 -17.40 2.39 -11.11
C ILE A 216 -17.00 3.16 -12.38
N GLY A 217 -17.70 2.91 -13.49
CA GLY A 217 -17.40 3.46 -14.81
C GLY A 217 -16.23 2.75 -15.49
N LEU A 218 -15.95 3.11 -16.73
CA LEU A 218 -14.91 2.45 -17.54
C LEU A 218 -13.50 3.01 -17.30
N MET A 219 -13.38 4.27 -16.85
CA MET A 219 -12.06 4.90 -16.72
C MET A 219 -11.14 4.23 -15.69
N PRO A 220 -11.59 3.90 -14.46
CA PRO A 220 -10.72 3.24 -13.50
C PRO A 220 -10.18 1.87 -13.97
N PRO A 221 -11.01 0.94 -14.54
CA PRO A 221 -10.49 -0.30 -15.09
C PRO A 221 -9.54 -0.10 -16.26
N LEU A 222 -9.82 0.82 -17.19
CA LEU A 222 -8.95 1.07 -18.34
C LEU A 222 -7.62 1.65 -17.93
N VAL A 223 -7.61 2.67 -17.07
CA VAL A 223 -6.36 3.27 -16.59
C VAL A 223 -5.59 2.30 -15.71
N GLY A 224 -6.28 1.54 -14.85
CA GLY A 224 -5.68 0.49 -14.04
C GLY A 224 -5.00 -0.59 -14.89
N LEU A 225 -5.65 -1.03 -15.98
CA LEU A 225 -5.08 -1.98 -16.95
C LEU A 225 -3.86 -1.41 -17.65
N LEU A 226 -3.91 -0.15 -18.11
CA LEU A 226 -2.78 0.50 -18.78
C LEU A 226 -1.57 0.64 -17.85
N ILE A 227 -1.78 1.06 -16.59
CA ILE A 227 -0.71 1.16 -15.59
C ILE A 227 -0.14 -0.23 -15.30
N TRP A 228 -0.99 -1.24 -15.10
CA TRP A 228 -0.59 -2.61 -14.89
C TRP A 228 0.28 -3.14 -16.03
N ALA A 229 -0.17 -3.01 -17.28
CA ALA A 229 0.56 -3.47 -18.45
C ALA A 229 1.90 -2.73 -18.63
N ALA A 230 1.91 -1.41 -18.44
CA ALA A 230 3.11 -0.59 -18.52
C ALA A 230 4.13 -1.00 -17.44
N LEU A 231 3.70 -1.11 -16.18
CA LEU A 231 4.60 -1.51 -15.10
C LEU A 231 5.06 -2.94 -15.24
N LEU A 232 4.24 -3.87 -15.72
CA LEU A 232 4.64 -5.24 -16.00
C LEU A 232 5.74 -5.27 -17.09
N HIS A 233 5.55 -4.53 -18.18
CA HIS A 233 6.49 -4.45 -19.29
C HIS A 233 7.80 -3.77 -18.89
N PHE A 234 7.73 -2.62 -18.23
CA PHE A 234 8.91 -1.81 -17.88
C PHE A 234 9.50 -2.14 -16.50
N HIS A 235 8.98 -3.15 -15.80
CA HIS A 235 9.39 -3.48 -14.42
C HIS A 235 10.90 -3.67 -14.29
N ARG A 236 11.52 -4.42 -15.21
CA ARG A 236 12.97 -4.62 -15.21
C ARG A 236 13.74 -3.32 -15.45
N GLY A 237 13.27 -2.48 -16.36
CA GLY A 237 13.92 -1.20 -16.66
C GLY A 237 13.85 -0.19 -15.51
N ILE A 238 12.74 -0.18 -14.79
CA ILE A 238 12.49 0.77 -13.68
C ILE A 238 13.11 0.26 -12.37
N PHE A 239 12.93 -1.03 -12.05
CA PHE A 239 13.27 -1.59 -10.75
C PHE A 239 14.49 -2.52 -10.77
N GLY A 240 15.07 -2.78 -11.94
CA GLY A 240 16.24 -3.64 -12.09
C GLY A 240 15.98 -5.16 -12.06
N VAL A 241 14.74 -5.56 -11.76
CA VAL A 241 14.31 -6.96 -11.68
C VAL A 241 13.07 -7.20 -12.52
N PRO A 242 12.93 -8.34 -13.21
CA PRO A 242 11.72 -8.63 -13.97
C PRO A 242 10.58 -9.02 -13.03
N ALA A 243 9.36 -8.57 -13.33
CA ALA A 243 8.16 -9.03 -12.63
C ALA A 243 7.87 -10.51 -12.91
N LEU A 244 8.10 -10.94 -14.14
CA LEU A 244 7.91 -12.31 -14.60
C LEU A 244 9.24 -12.90 -15.08
N ILE A 245 9.48 -14.18 -14.77
CA ILE A 245 10.54 -14.98 -15.37
C ILE A 245 9.90 -15.70 -16.55
N ILE A 246 10.21 -15.22 -17.75
CA ILE A 246 9.74 -15.79 -19.02
C ILE A 246 10.90 -16.60 -19.59
N GLY A 247 10.78 -17.92 -19.59
CA GLY A 247 11.74 -18.86 -20.18
C GLY A 247 12.91 -19.20 -19.22
N GLY A 248 13.04 -20.45 -18.91
CA GLY A 248 14.24 -21.18 -18.50
C GLY A 248 14.46 -22.28 -19.51
#